data_37723a7b618c6edb73c2ab67c60daac9
#
_entry.id   37723a7b618c6edb73c2ab67c60daac9
#
_cell.length_a   1.000
_cell.length_b   1.000
_cell.length_c   1.000
_cell.angle_alpha   90.00
_cell.angle_beta   90.00
_cell.angle_gamma   90.00
#
_symmetry.space_group_name_H-M   'P 1'
#
loop_
_entity.id
_entity.type
_entity.pdbx_description
1 polymer ?
#
loop_
_entity_poly.entity_id
_entity_poly.type
_entity_poly.pdbx_seq_one_letter_code
_entity_poly.pdbx_strand_id
1 'polypeptide(L)'
;MLMITERLSPFLGTVVGATSRPLSFKQFENGTVLIGGGVRGVVDIARHVAETRLGGLAENADTVVSLFPFMKEARIMRTWAGVEAVMQDHIPVIGLSSQHDNVIHAFGFSAHGYQLGPITGEIVADLAMEREPKLPITPFSIQRFQTPCPE
;
A
#
# COMPACT_ATOMS: atom_id res chain seq x y z
N MET A 1 6.94 0.80 6.51
CA MET A 1 8.30 0.20 6.39
C MET A 1 8.16 -1.26 6.00
N LEU A 2 9.16 -1.76 5.31
CA LEU A 2 9.25 -3.16 4.88
C LEU A 2 10.63 -3.72 5.19
N MET A 3 10.72 -5.02 5.39
CA MET A 3 11.99 -5.76 5.49
C MET A 3 11.90 -7.07 4.71
N ILE A 4 13.03 -7.55 4.21
CA ILE A 4 13.13 -8.81 3.51
C ILE A 4 14.23 -9.66 4.12
N THR A 5 13.97 -10.96 4.25
CA THR A 5 14.91 -11.92 4.86
C THR A 5 15.84 -12.54 3.82
N GLU A 6 16.83 -13.28 4.30
CA GLU A 6 17.52 -14.30 3.52
C GLU A 6 16.53 -15.37 3.01
N ARG A 7 17.02 -16.25 2.18
CA ARG A 7 16.21 -17.38 1.67
C ARG A 7 16.01 -18.43 2.75
N LEU A 8 14.76 -18.78 2.98
CA LEU A 8 14.35 -19.85 3.90
C LEU A 8 13.73 -20.99 3.11
N SER A 9 13.68 -22.17 3.72
CA SER A 9 12.90 -23.28 3.16
C SER A 9 11.43 -22.88 2.99
N PRO A 10 10.73 -23.37 1.95
CA PRO A 10 9.31 -23.08 1.75
C PRO A 10 8.48 -23.51 2.97
N PHE A 11 7.66 -22.59 3.49
CA PHE A 11 6.74 -22.86 4.60
C PHE A 11 5.40 -22.14 4.46
N LEU A 12 5.30 -21.19 3.52
CA LEU A 12 4.12 -20.36 3.38
C LEU A 12 3.79 -20.13 1.90
N GLY A 13 2.63 -20.61 1.47
CA GLY A 13 2.14 -20.49 0.09
C GLY A 13 1.16 -19.35 -0.16
N THR A 14 0.84 -18.55 0.86
CA THR A 14 -0.15 -17.46 0.77
C THR A 14 0.36 -16.19 1.44
N VAL A 15 -0.34 -15.06 1.21
CA VAL A 15 -0.13 -13.83 1.97
C VAL A 15 -0.88 -13.92 3.28
N VAL A 16 -0.23 -13.56 4.38
CA VAL A 16 -0.81 -13.55 5.73
C VAL A 16 -0.85 -12.11 6.25
N GLY A 17 -2.01 -11.72 6.77
CA GLY A 17 -2.21 -10.51 7.55
C GLY A 17 -2.77 -10.86 8.93
N ALA A 18 -2.76 -9.92 9.85
CA ALA A 18 -3.40 -10.07 11.16
C ALA A 18 -4.39 -8.94 11.40
N THR A 19 -5.54 -9.26 12.00
CA THR A 19 -6.59 -8.28 12.29
C THR A 19 -6.35 -7.50 13.58
N SER A 20 -5.59 -8.07 14.52
CA SER A 20 -5.35 -7.51 15.85
C SER A 20 -4.02 -6.76 15.99
N ARG A 21 -3.15 -6.82 14.99
CA ARG A 21 -1.82 -6.20 15.00
C ARG A 21 -1.30 -5.96 13.58
N PRO A 22 -0.39 -5.00 13.39
CA PRO A 22 0.22 -4.75 12.08
C PRO A 22 0.99 -5.97 11.58
N LEU A 23 0.53 -6.56 10.47
CA LEU A 23 1.22 -7.64 9.77
C LEU A 23 0.80 -7.69 8.31
N SER A 24 1.79 -7.68 7.42
CA SER A 24 1.70 -8.14 6.04
C SER A 24 2.91 -9.03 5.79
N PHE A 25 2.68 -10.28 5.46
CA PHE A 25 3.71 -11.31 5.49
C PHE A 25 3.55 -12.26 4.31
N LYS A 26 4.61 -12.43 3.53
CA LYS A 26 4.60 -13.26 2.33
C LYS A 26 5.96 -13.91 2.13
N GLN A 27 5.98 -15.20 1.82
CA GLN A 27 7.15 -15.87 1.28
C GLN A 27 7.08 -15.89 -0.25
N PHE A 28 8.17 -15.52 -0.91
CA PHE A 28 8.32 -15.63 -2.36
C PHE A 28 8.83 -17.04 -2.75
N GLU A 29 8.62 -17.42 -4.01
CA GLU A 29 9.09 -18.72 -4.56
C GLU A 29 10.59 -18.93 -4.40
N ASN A 30 11.39 -17.87 -4.42
CA ASN A 30 12.83 -17.92 -4.20
C ASN A 30 13.23 -18.14 -2.73
N GLY A 31 12.26 -18.26 -1.82
CA GLY A 31 12.44 -18.50 -0.39
C GLY A 31 12.58 -17.25 0.47
N THR A 32 12.74 -16.04 -0.10
CA THR A 32 12.80 -14.81 0.70
C THR A 32 11.44 -14.48 1.30
N VAL A 33 11.43 -13.86 2.48
CA VAL A 33 10.19 -13.47 3.17
C VAL A 33 10.11 -11.95 3.26
N LEU A 34 9.03 -11.39 2.75
CA LEU A 34 8.69 -9.98 2.88
C LEU A 34 7.84 -9.77 4.14
N ILE A 35 8.24 -8.83 4.97
CA ILE A 35 7.60 -8.49 6.23
C ILE A 35 7.27 -7.01 6.23
N GLY A 36 6.03 -6.69 6.55
CA GLY A 36 5.51 -5.34 6.71
C GLY A 36 4.28 -5.34 7.59
N GLY A 37 3.43 -4.32 7.49
CA GLY A 37 2.17 -4.30 8.26
C GLY A 37 1.74 -2.90 8.66
N GLY A 38 2.19 -1.87 7.93
CA GLY A 38 1.75 -0.49 8.16
C GLY A 38 2.50 0.24 9.27
N VAL A 39 3.53 -0.36 9.88
CA VAL A 39 4.40 0.38 10.81
C VAL A 39 5.15 1.47 10.06
N ARG A 40 5.03 2.71 10.56
CA ARG A 40 5.50 3.90 9.84
C ARG A 40 6.98 4.17 10.10
N GLY A 41 7.69 4.60 9.05
CA GLY A 41 9.02 5.19 9.13
C GLY A 41 8.97 6.69 9.41
N VAL A 42 10.07 7.36 9.13
CA VAL A 42 10.18 8.83 9.15
C VAL A 42 10.18 9.33 7.71
N VAL A 43 9.44 10.39 7.44
CA VAL A 43 9.39 11.00 6.11
C VAL A 43 9.92 12.43 6.17
N ASP A 44 10.75 12.78 5.19
CA ASP A 44 11.15 14.15 4.87
C ASP A 44 10.57 14.48 3.49
N ILE A 45 9.45 15.19 3.49
CA ILE A 45 8.75 15.56 2.26
C ILE A 45 9.59 16.51 1.41
N ALA A 46 10.33 17.45 2.04
CA ALA A 46 11.13 18.43 1.31
C ALA A 46 12.28 17.76 0.54
N ARG A 47 12.84 16.68 1.07
CA ARG A 47 13.92 15.90 0.44
C ARG A 47 13.41 14.71 -0.38
N HIS A 48 12.11 14.45 -0.39
CA HIS A 48 11.50 13.26 -1.00
C HIS A 48 12.10 11.93 -0.50
N VAL A 49 12.42 11.85 0.79
CA VAL A 49 13.07 10.68 1.40
C VAL A 49 12.17 10.08 2.47
N ALA A 50 12.17 8.75 2.54
CA ALA A 50 11.57 8.01 3.64
C ALA A 50 12.63 7.10 4.27
N GLU A 51 12.73 7.13 5.60
CA GLU A 51 13.72 6.38 6.37
C GLU A 51 13.04 5.36 7.30
N THR A 52 13.72 4.23 7.53
CA THR A 52 13.26 3.23 8.47
C THR A 52 13.60 3.63 9.91
N ARG A 53 12.75 3.24 10.86
CA ARG A 53 12.98 3.35 12.30
C ARG A 53 13.26 1.97 12.88
N LEU A 54 14.35 1.83 13.62
CA LEU A 54 14.74 0.56 14.24
C LEU A 54 13.63 0.00 15.16
N GLY A 55 13.01 0.85 15.99
CA GLY A 55 11.91 0.43 16.85
C GLY A 55 10.71 -0.14 16.08
N GLY A 56 10.36 0.46 14.95
CA GLY A 56 9.26 -0.06 14.11
C GLY A 56 9.63 -1.34 13.36
N LEU A 57 10.90 -1.53 13.00
CA LEU A 57 11.37 -2.80 12.44
C LEU A 57 11.33 -3.91 13.49
N ALA A 58 11.72 -3.60 14.74
CA ALA A 58 11.63 -4.53 15.86
C ALA A 58 10.18 -4.94 16.14
N GLU A 59 9.23 -3.99 16.14
CA GLU A 59 7.79 -4.27 16.30
C GLU A 59 7.27 -5.26 15.23
N ASN A 60 7.64 -5.05 13.97
CA ASN A 60 7.30 -5.99 12.91
C ASN A 60 7.95 -7.37 13.12
N ALA A 61 9.22 -7.42 13.53
CA ALA A 61 9.93 -8.66 13.79
C ALA A 61 9.30 -9.43 14.96
N ASP A 62 8.98 -8.75 16.06
CA ASP A 62 8.32 -9.35 17.24
C ASP A 62 6.95 -9.93 16.87
N THR A 63 6.18 -9.23 16.04
CA THR A 63 4.91 -9.72 15.53
C THR A 63 5.09 -11.03 14.75
N VAL A 64 6.05 -11.06 13.83
CA VAL A 64 6.35 -12.25 13.02
C VAL A 64 6.83 -13.40 13.88
N VAL A 65 7.79 -13.18 14.78
CA VAL A 65 8.34 -14.23 15.67
C VAL A 65 7.26 -14.79 16.60
N SER A 66 6.32 -13.98 17.06
CA SER A 66 5.20 -14.45 17.88
C SER A 66 4.26 -15.43 17.15
N LEU A 67 4.18 -15.34 15.82
CA LEU A 67 3.34 -16.21 14.98
C LEU A 67 4.14 -17.37 14.37
N PHE A 68 5.40 -17.12 14.05
CA PHE A 68 6.32 -18.05 13.43
C PHE A 68 7.64 -18.08 14.23
N PRO A 69 7.71 -18.79 15.39
CA PRO A 69 8.85 -18.72 16.31
C PRO A 69 10.21 -19.04 15.66
N PHE A 70 10.26 -19.90 14.65
CA PHE A 70 11.49 -20.24 13.94
C PHE A 70 12.08 -19.05 13.16
N MET A 71 11.27 -18.03 12.86
CA MET A 71 11.74 -16.80 12.20
C MET A 71 12.71 -15.97 13.06
N LYS A 72 12.85 -16.29 14.34
CA LYS A 72 13.85 -15.65 15.22
C LYS A 72 15.28 -15.79 14.69
N GLU A 73 15.57 -16.86 13.98
CA GLU A 73 16.89 -17.12 13.42
C GLU A 73 17.10 -16.52 12.03
N ALA A 74 16.02 -16.00 11.40
CA ALA A 74 16.10 -15.45 10.07
C ALA A 74 16.86 -14.12 10.04
N ARG A 75 17.78 -13.98 9.08
CA ARG A 75 18.56 -12.76 8.88
C ARG A 75 17.82 -11.79 7.98
N ILE A 76 17.74 -10.53 8.40
CA ILE A 76 17.22 -9.45 7.56
C ILE A 76 18.30 -8.99 6.60
N MET A 77 18.01 -9.04 5.31
CA MET A 77 18.93 -8.68 4.24
C MET A 77 18.78 -7.23 3.82
N ARG A 78 17.57 -6.68 3.89
CA ARG A 78 17.28 -5.31 3.51
C ARG A 78 16.05 -4.78 4.23
N THR A 79 16.08 -3.47 4.52
CA THR A 79 14.92 -2.71 5.01
C THR A 79 14.74 -1.46 4.15
N TRP A 80 13.51 -1.00 4.00
CA TRP A 80 13.20 0.26 3.32
C TRP A 80 11.88 0.85 3.81
N ALA A 81 11.70 2.11 3.50
CA ALA A 81 10.44 2.83 3.66
C ALA A 81 10.09 3.54 2.35
N GLY A 82 8.82 3.78 2.14
CA GLY A 82 8.30 4.56 1.03
C GLY A 82 7.31 5.61 1.53
N VAL A 83 7.11 6.65 0.74
CA VAL A 83 6.06 7.64 0.96
C VAL A 83 4.82 7.18 0.23
N GLU A 84 3.69 7.21 0.90
CA GLU A 84 2.41 6.84 0.33
C GLU A 84 1.41 8.00 0.41
N ALA A 85 0.65 8.19 -0.66
CA ALA A 85 -0.45 9.14 -0.69
C ALA A 85 -1.68 8.53 -0.03
N VAL A 86 -2.09 9.12 1.09
CA VAL A 86 -3.27 8.69 1.86
C VAL A 86 -4.33 9.78 1.75
N MET A 87 -5.54 9.41 1.33
CA MET A 87 -6.71 10.28 1.33
C MET A 87 -7.34 10.35 2.73
N GLN A 88 -8.03 11.45 3.04
CA GLN A 88 -8.69 11.63 4.35
C GLN A 88 -9.75 10.58 4.62
N ASP A 89 -10.48 10.16 3.59
CA ASP A 89 -11.52 9.14 3.62
C ASP A 89 -11.02 7.73 3.25
N HIS A 90 -9.72 7.57 3.02
CA HIS A 90 -9.07 6.35 2.55
C HIS A 90 -9.58 5.81 1.21
N ILE A 91 -10.37 6.57 0.46
CA ILE A 91 -10.88 6.20 -0.86
C ILE A 91 -10.02 6.91 -1.92
N PRO A 92 -9.53 6.21 -2.95
CA PRO A 92 -8.72 6.84 -4.00
C PRO A 92 -9.52 7.87 -4.80
N VAL A 93 -8.81 8.78 -5.44
CA VAL A 93 -9.38 9.65 -6.48
C VAL A 93 -9.13 9.00 -7.83
N ILE A 94 -10.21 8.71 -8.57
CA ILE A 94 -10.17 8.16 -9.92
C ILE A 94 -11.24 8.86 -10.75
N GLY A 95 -10.87 9.50 -11.85
CA GLY A 95 -11.82 10.15 -12.74
C GLY A 95 -11.25 11.37 -13.45
N LEU A 96 -12.10 12.00 -14.25
CA LEU A 96 -11.75 13.23 -14.95
C LEU A 96 -11.56 14.41 -13.98
N SER A 97 -10.65 15.29 -14.30
CA SER A 97 -10.49 16.56 -13.58
C SER A 97 -11.73 17.44 -13.75
N SER A 98 -12.09 18.16 -12.69
CA SER A 98 -13.13 19.20 -12.78
C SER A 98 -12.62 20.55 -13.28
N GLN A 99 -11.32 20.67 -13.50
CA GLN A 99 -10.68 21.94 -13.89
C GLN A 99 -10.03 21.90 -15.29
N HIS A 100 -9.75 20.69 -15.79
CA HIS A 100 -9.04 20.50 -17.06
C HIS A 100 -9.61 19.29 -17.81
N ASP A 101 -10.01 19.50 -19.06
CA ASP A 101 -10.68 18.48 -19.88
C ASP A 101 -9.75 17.33 -20.30
N ASN A 102 -8.44 17.54 -20.28
CA ASN A 102 -7.42 16.58 -20.71
C ASN A 102 -6.65 15.94 -19.55
N VAL A 103 -7.17 16.01 -18.32
CA VAL A 103 -6.52 15.45 -17.14
C VAL A 103 -7.39 14.37 -16.50
N ILE A 104 -6.81 13.21 -16.31
CA ILE A 104 -7.41 12.09 -15.56
C ILE A 104 -6.63 11.91 -14.25
N HIS A 105 -7.34 11.88 -13.14
CA HIS A 105 -6.79 11.60 -11.83
C HIS A 105 -6.80 10.10 -11.52
N ALA A 106 -5.72 9.58 -10.95
CA ALA A 106 -5.63 8.24 -10.37
C ALA A 106 -4.58 8.25 -9.26
N PHE A 107 -4.98 8.61 -8.04
CA PHE A 107 -4.05 8.75 -6.90
C PHE A 107 -4.73 8.52 -5.54
N GLY A 108 -3.92 8.52 -4.48
CA GLY A 108 -4.43 8.45 -3.10
C GLY A 108 -4.96 7.08 -2.72
N PHE A 109 -4.30 6.01 -3.13
CA PHE A 109 -4.79 4.64 -2.93
C PHE A 109 -4.75 4.11 -1.50
N SER A 110 -4.15 4.85 -0.56
CA SER A 110 -4.25 4.57 0.88
C SER A 110 -3.93 3.11 1.25
N ALA A 111 -2.78 2.59 0.80
CA ALA A 111 -2.29 1.22 0.95
C ALA A 111 -2.97 0.14 0.07
N HIS A 112 -3.95 0.51 -0.76
CA HIS A 112 -4.71 -0.45 -1.58
C HIS A 112 -4.31 -0.45 -3.07
N GLY A 113 -3.29 0.33 -3.46
CA GLY A 113 -2.93 0.54 -4.86
C GLY A 113 -2.56 -0.72 -5.63
N TYR A 114 -1.87 -1.66 -5.00
CA TYR A 114 -1.50 -2.91 -5.66
C TYR A 114 -2.70 -3.73 -6.10
N GLN A 115 -3.68 -3.94 -5.21
CA GLN A 115 -4.87 -4.74 -5.51
C GLN A 115 -5.86 -3.99 -6.44
N LEU A 116 -5.89 -2.66 -6.38
CA LEU A 116 -6.77 -1.83 -7.23
C LEU A 116 -6.16 -1.53 -8.60
N GLY A 117 -4.86 -1.76 -8.78
CA GLY A 117 -4.12 -1.41 -10.00
C GLY A 117 -4.77 -1.90 -11.30
N PRO A 118 -5.14 -3.20 -11.44
CA PRO A 118 -5.72 -3.71 -12.67
C PRO A 118 -7.02 -3.02 -13.07
N ILE A 119 -7.96 -2.88 -12.15
CA ILE A 119 -9.26 -2.23 -12.42
C ILE A 119 -9.10 -0.72 -12.63
N THR A 120 -8.21 -0.06 -11.90
CA THR A 120 -7.90 1.35 -12.13
C THR A 120 -7.32 1.58 -13.51
N GLY A 121 -6.44 0.69 -13.97
CA GLY A 121 -5.89 0.74 -15.32
C GLY A 121 -6.97 0.63 -16.40
N GLU A 122 -7.96 -0.26 -16.23
CA GLU A 122 -9.11 -0.39 -17.14
C GLU A 122 -9.94 0.90 -17.16
N ILE A 123 -10.28 1.44 -15.98
CA ILE A 123 -11.05 2.68 -15.85
C ILE A 123 -10.31 3.86 -16.52
N VAL A 124 -9.02 4.03 -16.24
CA VAL A 124 -8.22 5.13 -16.82
C VAL A 124 -8.13 4.98 -18.34
N ALA A 125 -7.99 3.77 -18.86
CA ALA A 125 -7.98 3.51 -20.30
C ALA A 125 -9.33 3.83 -20.96
N ASP A 126 -10.44 3.48 -20.32
CA ASP A 126 -11.77 3.83 -20.82
C ASP A 126 -11.97 5.35 -20.86
N LEU A 127 -11.62 6.05 -19.78
CA LEU A 127 -11.70 7.51 -19.73
C LEU A 127 -10.80 8.19 -20.77
N ALA A 128 -9.58 7.69 -20.97
CA ALA A 128 -8.65 8.23 -21.97
C ALA A 128 -9.12 8.01 -23.42
N MET A 129 -9.94 7.00 -23.63
CA MET A 129 -10.58 6.71 -24.94
C MET A 129 -12.00 7.28 -25.04
N GLU A 130 -12.39 8.16 -24.13
CA GLU A 130 -13.73 8.76 -24.07
C GLU A 130 -14.86 7.72 -24.01
N ARG A 131 -14.59 6.59 -23.37
CA ARG A 131 -15.58 5.54 -23.11
C ARG A 131 -16.09 5.60 -21.69
N GLU A 132 -17.33 5.21 -21.49
CA GLU A 132 -17.90 5.05 -20.17
C GLU A 132 -17.29 3.83 -19.47
N PRO A 133 -16.68 3.98 -18.26
CA PRO A 133 -16.19 2.86 -17.49
C PRO A 133 -17.31 1.87 -17.11
N LYS A 134 -17.01 0.58 -17.15
CA LYS A 134 -17.97 -0.47 -16.80
C LYS A 134 -18.45 -0.44 -15.34
N LEU A 135 -17.63 0.15 -14.46
CA LEU A 135 -17.96 0.29 -13.05
C LEU A 135 -18.28 1.75 -12.70
N PRO A 136 -19.21 2.00 -11.77
CA PRO A 136 -19.55 3.35 -11.35
C PRO A 136 -18.36 4.00 -10.62
N ILE A 137 -17.87 5.12 -11.14
CA ILE A 137 -16.71 5.85 -10.59
C ILE A 137 -17.08 7.11 -9.82
N THR A 138 -18.36 7.46 -9.74
CA THR A 138 -18.85 8.65 -9.00
C THR A 138 -18.30 8.76 -7.57
N PRO A 139 -18.23 7.67 -6.77
CA PRO A 139 -17.68 7.75 -5.41
C PRO A 139 -16.19 8.10 -5.36
N PHE A 140 -15.47 7.95 -6.46
CA PHE A 140 -14.03 8.23 -6.56
C PHE A 140 -13.73 9.63 -7.10
N SER A 141 -14.76 10.45 -7.41
CA SER A 141 -14.57 11.80 -7.91
C SER A 141 -13.83 12.69 -6.89
N ILE A 142 -12.90 13.53 -7.37
CA ILE A 142 -12.23 14.55 -6.55
C ILE A 142 -13.22 15.58 -6.01
N GLN A 143 -14.36 15.78 -6.68
CA GLN A 143 -15.39 16.73 -6.28
C GLN A 143 -16.04 16.38 -4.95
N ARG A 144 -15.96 15.14 -4.46
CA ARG A 144 -16.47 14.74 -3.15
C ARG A 144 -15.86 15.53 -1.98
N PHE A 145 -14.68 16.14 -2.18
CA PHE A 145 -14.04 17.00 -1.19
C PHE A 145 -14.43 18.49 -1.32
N GLN A 146 -15.16 18.85 -2.38
CA GLN A 146 -15.59 20.23 -2.63
C GLN A 146 -17.00 20.52 -2.08
N THR A 147 -17.74 19.48 -1.71
CA THR A 147 -19.05 19.64 -1.07
C THR A 147 -18.84 19.87 0.42
N PRO A 148 -19.37 20.97 1.02
CA PRO A 148 -19.33 21.13 2.46
C PRO A 148 -20.02 19.93 3.11
N CYS A 149 -19.39 19.37 4.14
CA CYS A 149 -20.03 18.34 4.96
C CYS A 149 -21.34 18.94 5.50
N PRO A 150 -22.50 18.31 5.33
CA PRO A 150 -23.71 18.78 6.01
C PRO A 150 -23.44 18.75 7.52
N GLU A 151 -23.68 19.89 8.20
CA GLU A 151 -23.59 20.05 9.64
C GLU A 151 -24.52 19.09 10.41
#